data_2c112edb58b3bb5dd1fdccfb958ee0e6
#
_entry.id   2c112edb58b3bb5dd1fdccfb958ee0e6
#
_cell.length_a   1.000
_cell.length_b   1.000
_cell.length_c   1.000
_cell.angle_alpha   90.00
_cell.angle_beta   90.00
_cell.angle_gamma   90.00
#
_symmetry.space_group_name_H-M   'P 1'
#
loop_
_entity.id
_entity.type
_entity.pdbx_description
1 polymer ?
#
loop_
_entity_poly.entity_id
_entity_poly.type
_entity_poly.pdbx_seq_one_letter_code
_entity_poly.pdbx_strand_id
1 'polypeptide(L)'
;MSNRILLVEDDQSFGAVLKDYLTINNFEVTLATDGEQGLKEFTENEFDICIFDVMMPKKDGFSLAEDVKRIDKNTPIIFLTARNMREDILKGYQLGADDYITKPFDTELLLYKIKAILQRSAVLEDDEQEQFKISNIFFDSM
;
A
#
# COMPACT_ATOMS: atom_id res chain seq x y z
N MET A 1 -6.62 5.43 16.89
CA MET A 1 -5.89 4.21 16.57
C MET A 1 -4.96 4.45 15.40
N SER A 2 -3.81 3.80 15.46
CA SER A 2 -2.83 3.97 14.41
C SER A 2 -3.17 3.10 13.21
N ASN A 3 -2.94 3.63 12.01
CA ASN A 3 -3.06 2.83 10.81
C ASN A 3 -1.86 1.90 10.69
N ARG A 4 -2.08 0.75 10.10
CA ARG A 4 -1.06 -0.30 9.99
C ARG A 4 -0.56 -0.39 8.56
N ILE A 5 0.77 -0.35 8.42
CA ILE A 5 1.44 -0.38 7.12
C ILE A 5 2.28 -1.65 7.02
N LEU A 6 2.14 -2.35 5.89
CA LEU A 6 3.07 -3.42 5.55
C LEU A 6 4.08 -2.86 4.57
N LEU A 7 5.33 -2.76 5.01
CA LEU A 7 6.43 -2.26 4.19
C LEU A 7 7.29 -3.44 3.79
N VAL A 8 7.41 -3.70 2.49
CA VAL A 8 8.22 -4.81 2.00
C VAL A 8 9.37 -4.25 1.18
N GLU A 9 10.58 -4.39 1.70
CA GLU A 9 11.78 -3.77 1.15
C GLU A 9 12.99 -4.64 1.51
N ASP A 10 13.76 -5.06 0.50
CA ASP A 10 14.91 -5.93 0.78
C ASP A 10 16.17 -5.18 1.19
N ASP A 11 16.26 -3.88 0.92
CA ASP A 11 17.37 -3.08 1.43
C ASP A 11 17.11 -2.79 2.91
N GLN A 12 17.83 -3.49 3.77
CA GLN A 12 17.54 -3.44 5.20
C GLN A 12 17.77 -2.06 5.78
N SER A 13 18.82 -1.36 5.34
CA SER A 13 19.11 -0.01 5.84
C SER A 13 18.01 0.96 5.45
N PHE A 14 17.62 0.94 4.19
CA PHE A 14 16.56 1.83 3.70
C PHE A 14 15.24 1.49 4.37
N GLY A 15 14.93 0.19 4.47
CA GLY A 15 13.69 -0.24 5.11
C GLY A 15 13.60 0.18 6.56
N ALA A 16 14.70 0.05 7.30
CA ALA A 16 14.73 0.44 8.71
C ALA A 16 14.50 1.95 8.88
N VAL A 17 15.18 2.75 8.06
CA VAL A 17 15.03 4.20 8.13
C VAL A 17 13.61 4.62 7.81
N LEU A 18 13.04 4.04 6.76
CA LEU A 18 11.67 4.39 6.38
C LEU A 18 10.67 3.94 7.43
N LYS A 19 10.87 2.75 7.98
CA LYS A 19 10.01 2.28 9.06
C LYS A 19 10.04 3.22 10.25
N ASP A 20 11.24 3.68 10.64
CA ASP A 20 11.38 4.60 11.76
C ASP A 20 10.66 5.91 11.48
N TYR A 21 10.81 6.44 10.27
CA TYR A 21 10.18 7.69 9.88
C TYR A 21 8.64 7.57 9.98
N LEU A 22 8.11 6.48 9.46
CA LEU A 22 6.65 6.29 9.48
C LEU A 22 6.15 6.02 10.90
N THR A 23 6.93 5.31 11.71
CA THR A 23 6.57 5.05 13.10
C THR A 23 6.50 6.36 13.90
N ILE A 24 7.45 7.26 13.66
CA ILE A 24 7.45 8.57 14.31
C ILE A 24 6.20 9.35 13.92
N ASN A 25 5.68 9.12 12.73
CA ASN A 25 4.48 9.79 12.25
C ASN A 25 3.20 9.02 12.56
N ASN A 26 3.26 8.19 13.60
CA ASN A 26 2.09 7.53 14.19
C ASN A 26 1.51 6.38 13.39
N PHE A 27 2.32 5.74 12.56
CA PHE A 27 1.92 4.51 11.88
C PHE A 27 2.50 3.31 12.59
N GLU A 28 1.80 2.19 12.51
CA GLU A 28 2.28 0.93 13.03
C GLU A 28 2.81 0.14 11.83
N VAL A 29 4.13 -0.03 11.75
CA VAL A 29 4.78 -0.54 10.54
C VAL A 29 5.34 -1.94 10.78
N THR A 30 5.00 -2.86 9.90
CA THR A 30 5.62 -4.17 9.84
C THR A 30 6.54 -4.18 8.62
N LEU A 31 7.81 -4.49 8.83
CA LEU A 31 8.80 -4.53 7.75
C LEU A 31 9.09 -5.98 7.40
N ALA A 32 8.87 -6.32 6.13
CA ALA A 32 9.27 -7.61 5.57
C ALA A 32 10.40 -7.36 4.57
N THR A 33 11.30 -8.31 4.43
CA THR A 33 12.52 -8.09 3.64
C THR A 33 12.51 -8.82 2.30
N ASP A 34 11.48 -9.57 2.00
CA ASP A 34 11.29 -10.15 0.67
C ASP A 34 9.81 -10.40 0.43
N GLY A 35 9.46 -10.76 -0.79
CA GLY A 35 8.06 -10.90 -1.16
C GLY A 35 7.37 -12.08 -0.50
N GLU A 36 8.09 -13.15 -0.21
CA GLU A 36 7.48 -14.30 0.48
C GLU A 36 7.12 -13.94 1.91
N GLN A 37 8.04 -13.27 2.60
CA GLN A 37 7.78 -12.80 3.94
C GLN A 37 6.63 -11.79 3.95
N GLY A 38 6.60 -10.91 2.94
CA GLY A 38 5.53 -9.93 2.80
C GLY A 38 4.17 -10.60 2.67
N LEU A 39 4.09 -11.65 1.85
CA LEU A 39 2.82 -12.36 1.68
C LEU A 39 2.40 -13.06 2.96
N LYS A 40 3.34 -13.66 3.66
CA LYS A 40 3.05 -14.31 4.93
C LYS A 40 2.49 -13.31 5.94
N GLU A 41 3.14 -12.14 6.06
CA GLU A 41 2.67 -11.10 6.97
C GLU A 41 1.28 -10.64 6.58
N PHE A 42 1.02 -10.48 5.29
CA PHE A 42 -0.29 -10.02 4.83
C PHE A 42 -1.40 -11.02 5.12
N THR A 43 -1.09 -12.31 5.03
CA THR A 43 -2.11 -13.33 5.30
C THR A 43 -2.38 -13.50 6.80
N GLU A 44 -1.43 -13.17 7.65
CA GLU A 44 -1.55 -13.39 9.09
C GLU A 44 -1.99 -12.16 9.87
N ASN A 45 -1.97 -10.98 9.25
CA ASN A 45 -2.29 -9.73 9.92
C ASN A 45 -3.14 -8.85 9.01
N GLU A 46 -3.72 -7.81 9.58
CA GLU A 46 -4.49 -6.84 8.81
C GLU A 46 -3.69 -5.58 8.63
N PHE A 47 -3.74 -5.01 7.43
CA PHE A 47 -3.01 -3.78 7.11
C PHE A 47 -3.94 -2.81 6.40
N ASP A 48 -3.73 -1.52 6.65
CA ASP A 48 -4.52 -0.48 6.02
C ASP A 48 -3.94 -0.04 4.69
N ILE A 49 -2.63 -0.23 4.51
CA ILE A 49 -1.95 0.12 3.26
C ILE A 49 -0.66 -0.67 3.18
N CYS A 50 -0.27 -1.01 1.95
CA CYS A 50 0.97 -1.73 1.68
C CYS A 50 1.91 -0.86 0.85
N ILE A 51 3.20 -0.92 1.16
CA ILE A 51 4.25 -0.25 0.40
C ILE A 51 5.27 -1.30 -0.01
N PHE A 52 5.40 -1.54 -1.30
CA PHE A 52 6.26 -2.61 -1.83
C PHE A 52 7.32 -2.07 -2.77
N ASP A 53 8.56 -2.54 -2.60
CA ASP A 53 9.54 -2.41 -3.66
C ASP A 53 9.22 -3.46 -4.72
N VAL A 54 9.55 -3.19 -5.96
CA VAL A 54 9.35 -4.14 -7.04
C VAL A 54 10.47 -5.17 -7.07
N MET A 55 11.72 -4.73 -6.92
CA MET A 55 12.88 -5.61 -7.08
C MET A 55 13.27 -6.24 -5.76
N MET A 56 12.84 -7.48 -5.56
CA MET A 56 13.15 -8.21 -4.32
C MET A 56 13.43 -9.67 -4.65
N PRO A 57 14.25 -10.34 -3.83
CA PRO A 57 14.46 -11.77 -4.03
C PRO A 57 13.22 -12.58 -3.70
N LYS A 58 13.20 -13.81 -4.16
CA LYS A 58 12.18 -14.83 -3.92
C LYS A 58 10.84 -14.52 -4.59
N LYS A 59 10.24 -13.38 -4.32
CA LYS A 59 8.98 -12.96 -4.94
C LYS A 59 9.03 -11.47 -5.12
N ASP A 60 8.93 -10.98 -6.36
CA ASP A 60 9.04 -9.54 -6.59
C ASP A 60 7.76 -8.81 -6.17
N GLY A 61 7.82 -7.47 -6.16
CA GLY A 61 6.72 -6.66 -5.70
C GLY A 61 5.48 -6.75 -6.56
N PHE A 62 5.63 -6.95 -7.86
CA PHE A 62 4.48 -7.09 -8.74
C PHE A 62 3.73 -8.39 -8.45
N SER A 63 4.46 -9.50 -8.29
CA SER A 63 3.84 -10.77 -7.93
C SER A 63 3.17 -10.70 -6.57
N LEU A 64 3.83 -10.03 -5.62
CA LEU A 64 3.25 -9.85 -4.29
C LEU A 64 1.95 -9.05 -4.37
N ALA A 65 1.94 -7.99 -5.17
CA ALA A 65 0.74 -7.18 -5.33
C ALA A 65 -0.41 -7.97 -5.93
N GLU A 66 -0.11 -8.84 -6.90
CA GLU A 66 -1.14 -9.71 -7.47
C GLU A 66 -1.76 -10.59 -6.39
N ASP A 67 -0.91 -11.18 -5.55
CA ASP A 67 -1.41 -12.06 -4.49
C ASP A 67 -2.23 -11.28 -3.46
N VAL A 68 -1.77 -10.09 -3.09
CA VAL A 68 -2.48 -9.26 -2.13
C VAL A 68 -3.85 -8.86 -2.68
N LYS A 69 -3.91 -8.43 -3.93
CA LYS A 69 -5.18 -8.03 -4.54
C LYS A 69 -6.13 -9.21 -4.71
N ARG A 70 -5.59 -10.41 -4.86
CA ARG A 70 -6.42 -11.61 -4.95
C ARG A 70 -7.05 -11.94 -3.59
N ILE A 71 -6.32 -11.66 -2.50
CA ILE A 71 -6.82 -11.88 -1.15
C ILE A 71 -7.79 -10.77 -0.75
N ASP A 72 -7.44 -9.51 -1.02
CA ASP A 72 -8.28 -8.36 -0.70
C ASP A 72 -8.04 -7.26 -1.72
N LYS A 73 -8.95 -7.15 -2.68
CA LYS A 73 -8.79 -6.20 -3.77
C LYS A 73 -8.88 -4.75 -3.33
N ASN A 74 -9.37 -4.49 -2.12
CA ASN A 74 -9.55 -3.14 -1.63
C ASN A 74 -8.36 -2.61 -0.85
N THR A 75 -7.37 -3.44 -0.57
CA THR A 75 -6.17 -2.98 0.15
C THR A 75 -5.36 -2.04 -0.74
N PRO A 76 -5.12 -0.81 -0.30
CA PRO A 76 -4.29 0.11 -1.10
C PRO A 76 -2.85 -0.34 -1.17
N ILE A 77 -2.22 -0.15 -2.34
CA ILE A 77 -0.81 -0.50 -2.55
C ILE A 77 -0.10 0.67 -3.19
N ILE A 78 1.07 1.03 -2.64
CA ILE A 78 1.99 1.97 -3.24
C ILE A 78 3.25 1.19 -3.60
N PHE A 79 3.71 1.30 -4.85
CA PHE A 79 5.04 0.80 -5.19
C PHE A 79 6.06 1.91 -4.94
N LEU A 80 7.15 1.56 -4.30
CA LEU A 80 8.23 2.49 -3.98
C LEU A 80 9.52 1.83 -4.40
N THR A 81 10.07 2.21 -5.57
CA THR A 81 11.08 1.41 -6.22
C THR A 81 11.98 2.25 -7.12
N ALA A 82 13.18 1.72 -7.40
CA ALA A 82 14.07 2.35 -8.37
C ALA A 82 13.66 2.00 -9.81
N ARG A 83 12.73 1.06 -10.02
CA ARG A 83 12.25 0.71 -11.36
C ARG A 83 11.41 1.86 -11.90
N ASN A 84 11.93 2.55 -12.91
CA ASN A 84 11.29 3.78 -13.39
C ASN A 84 10.95 3.79 -14.86
N MET A 85 11.01 2.64 -15.52
CA MET A 85 10.64 2.57 -16.93
C MET A 85 9.12 2.71 -17.07
N ARG A 86 8.71 3.26 -18.21
CA ARG A 86 7.29 3.46 -18.44
C ARG A 86 6.50 2.17 -18.32
N GLU A 87 7.01 1.05 -18.85
CA GLU A 87 6.30 -0.21 -18.76
C GLU A 87 6.19 -0.72 -17.33
N ASP A 88 7.16 -0.41 -16.48
CA ASP A 88 7.09 -0.79 -15.06
C ASP A 88 5.96 -0.02 -14.38
N ILE A 89 5.90 1.27 -14.63
CA ILE A 89 4.89 2.14 -14.02
C ILE A 89 3.50 1.73 -14.48
N LEU A 90 3.35 1.48 -15.79
CA LEU A 90 2.06 1.03 -16.32
C LEU A 90 1.64 -0.30 -15.71
N LYS A 91 2.59 -1.23 -15.58
CA LYS A 91 2.28 -2.51 -14.98
C LYS A 91 1.81 -2.37 -13.53
N GLY A 92 2.47 -1.49 -12.76
CA GLY A 92 2.06 -1.24 -11.39
C GLY A 92 0.61 -0.77 -11.30
N TYR A 93 0.24 0.19 -12.12
CA TYR A 93 -1.13 0.68 -12.10
C TYR A 93 -2.11 -0.35 -12.63
N GLN A 94 -1.73 -1.14 -13.62
CA GLN A 94 -2.58 -2.21 -14.14
C GLN A 94 -2.88 -3.27 -13.08
N LEU A 95 -1.94 -3.47 -12.15
CA LEU A 95 -2.14 -4.42 -11.05
C LEU A 95 -3.00 -3.84 -9.93
N GLY A 96 -3.40 -2.58 -10.04
CA GLY A 96 -4.28 -1.98 -9.06
C GLY A 96 -3.59 -1.10 -8.03
N ALA A 97 -2.34 -0.68 -8.30
CA ALA A 97 -1.65 0.21 -7.37
C ALA A 97 -2.35 1.55 -7.30
N ASP A 98 -2.36 2.12 -6.11
CA ASP A 98 -2.91 3.46 -5.90
C ASP A 98 -1.88 4.53 -6.23
N ASP A 99 -0.60 4.19 -6.17
CA ASP A 99 0.45 5.11 -6.58
C ASP A 99 1.72 4.33 -6.91
N TYR A 100 2.62 4.98 -7.65
CA TYR A 100 3.90 4.39 -8.04
C TYR A 100 4.95 5.49 -7.88
N ILE A 101 5.85 5.31 -6.93
CA ILE A 101 6.83 6.35 -6.56
C ILE A 101 8.22 5.81 -6.86
N THR A 102 9.00 6.58 -7.61
CA THR A 102 10.34 6.16 -7.98
C THR A 102 11.38 6.75 -7.03
N LYS A 103 12.41 5.96 -6.73
CA LYS A 103 13.55 6.41 -5.92
C LYS A 103 14.50 7.18 -6.80
N PRO A 104 15.13 8.22 -6.31
CA PRO A 104 14.97 8.80 -4.97
C PRO A 104 13.68 9.61 -4.87
N PHE A 105 13.15 9.72 -3.66
CA PHE A 105 11.87 10.38 -3.45
C PHE A 105 11.94 11.25 -2.19
N ASP A 106 10.92 12.08 -2.04
CA ASP A 106 10.78 12.97 -0.88
C ASP A 106 9.93 12.24 0.16
N THR A 107 10.49 12.01 1.36
CA THR A 107 9.78 11.27 2.40
C THR A 107 8.52 11.99 2.85
N GLU A 108 8.55 13.32 2.87
CA GLU A 108 7.38 14.09 3.26
C GLU A 108 6.26 13.94 2.23
N LEU A 109 6.61 13.92 0.96
CA LEU A 109 5.63 13.70 -0.09
C LEU A 109 5.02 12.31 0.02
N LEU A 110 5.84 11.31 0.31
CA LEU A 110 5.33 9.95 0.53
C LEU A 110 4.34 9.94 1.69
N LEU A 111 4.66 10.62 2.77
CA LEU A 111 3.78 10.68 3.93
C LEU A 111 2.41 11.27 3.55
N TYR A 112 2.41 12.36 2.80
CA TYR A 112 1.15 12.98 2.36
C TYR A 112 0.37 12.05 1.43
N LYS A 113 1.05 11.31 0.57
CA LYS A 113 0.36 10.37 -0.32
C LYS A 113 -0.28 9.22 0.47
N ILE A 114 0.42 8.72 1.47
CA ILE A 114 -0.13 7.68 2.34
C ILE A 114 -1.39 8.20 3.02
N LYS A 115 -1.32 9.38 3.62
CA LYS A 115 -2.45 9.95 4.32
C LYS A 115 -3.63 10.20 3.39
N ALA A 116 -3.37 10.67 2.18
CA ALA A 116 -4.43 10.93 1.22
C ALA A 116 -5.13 9.64 0.81
N ILE A 117 -4.37 8.58 0.59
CA ILE A 117 -4.94 7.29 0.20
C ILE A 117 -5.77 6.71 1.35
N LEU A 118 -5.26 6.79 2.57
CA LEU A 118 -5.99 6.27 3.72
C LEU A 118 -7.27 7.06 3.97
N GLN A 119 -7.23 8.36 3.79
CA GLN A 119 -8.41 9.19 3.96
C GLN A 119 -9.46 8.87 2.91
N ARG A 120 -9.03 8.65 1.67
CA ARG A 120 -9.93 8.31 0.59
C ARG A 120 -10.60 6.95 0.82
N SER A 121 -9.84 5.97 1.31
CA SER A 121 -10.38 4.66 1.62
C SER A 121 -11.41 4.73 2.74
N ALA A 122 -11.14 5.52 3.77
CA ALA A 122 -12.06 5.68 4.88
C ALA A 122 -13.36 6.33 4.42
N VAL A 123 -13.27 7.34 3.55
CA VAL A 123 -14.46 8.00 3.02
C VAL A 123 -15.29 7.03 2.19
N LEU A 124 -14.64 6.22 1.37
CA LEU A 124 -15.38 5.24 0.57
C LEU A 124 -16.08 4.21 1.44
N GLU A 125 -15.44 3.76 2.50
CA GLU A 125 -16.07 2.83 3.43
C GLU A 125 -17.28 3.46 4.11
N ASP A 126 -17.15 4.71 4.53
CA ASP A 126 -18.26 5.42 5.15
C ASP A 126 -19.41 5.58 4.18
N ASP A 127 -19.12 5.93 2.94
CA ASP A 127 -20.15 6.07 1.91
C ASP A 127 -20.88 4.76 1.69
N GLU A 128 -20.15 3.67 1.61
CA GLU A 128 -20.77 2.36 1.43
C GLU A 128 -21.68 2.01 2.59
N GLN A 129 -21.24 2.29 3.80
CA GLN A 129 -22.04 2.02 4.99
C GLN A 129 -23.31 2.85 5.00
N GLU A 130 -23.20 4.12 4.62
CA GLU A 130 -24.33 4.98 4.57
C GLU A 130 -25.36 4.54 3.53
N GLN A 131 -24.89 4.16 2.36
CA GLN A 131 -25.77 3.68 1.32
C GLN A 131 -26.52 2.44 1.78
N PHE A 132 -25.83 1.56 2.46
CA PHE A 132 -26.43 0.36 2.95
C PHE A 132 -27.51 0.66 3.99
N LYS A 133 -27.25 1.59 4.88
CA LYS A 133 -28.19 1.98 5.91
C LYS A 133 -29.43 2.66 5.37
N ILE A 134 -29.24 3.53 4.39
CA ILE A 134 -30.31 4.32 3.88
C ILE A 134 -31.11 3.58 2.88
N SER A 135 -30.73 2.45 2.51
CA SER A 135 -31.47 1.63 1.66
C SER A 135 -31.76 2.19 0.35
N ASN A 136 -30.85 2.66 -0.31
CA ASN A 136 -31.08 3.02 -1.64
C ASN A 136 -31.94 4.11 -1.88
N ILE A 137 -32.02 4.99 -1.06
CA ILE A 137 -32.72 6.13 -1.34
C ILE A 137 -32.23 6.67 -2.60
N PHE A 138 -31.09 6.51 -2.86
CA PHE A 138 -30.60 6.83 -4.14
C PHE A 138 -29.16 6.59 -4.22
N PHE A 139 -28.91 6.91 -4.94
CA PHE A 139 -27.91 6.61 -5.25
C PHE A 139 -27.05 7.28 -5.61
N ASP A 140 -26.67 7.66 -5.89
CA ASP A 140 -25.94 8.16 -6.11
C ASP A 140 -25.35 8.51 -6.65
N SER A 141 -25.09 8.91 -7.10
CA SER A 141 -24.55 9.27 -7.65
C SER A 141 -23.62 9.47 -7.89
N MET A 142 -23.42 9.59 -8.06
CA MET A 142 -22.69 9.81 -8.31
C MET A 142 -22.09 9.78 -8.31
#